data_37111642853eec8dda2d243f131d4c5a
#
_entry.id   37111642853eec8dda2d243f131d4c5a
#
_cell.length_a   1.000
_cell.length_b   1.000
_cell.length_c   1.000
_cell.angle_alpha   90.00
_cell.angle_beta   90.00
_cell.angle_gamma   90.00
#
_symmetry.space_group_name_H-M   'P 1'
#
loop_
_entity.id
_entity.type
_entity.pdbx_description
1 polymer ?
#
loop_
_entity_poly.entity_id
_entity_poly.type
_entity_poly.pdbx_seq_one_letter_code
_entity_poly.pdbx_strand_id
1 'polypeptide(L)'
;MDGSTAKPEPASKQLDSAPSGHSEHTDDPDSPILSGKSGPGPVLPPSRFILFFSLAVTGGIADLLSKSFIFRWRGLPGQKDIWWVIDGYLGIETAVNIGAVFGLGAGKGTIFAAFSIVAAIGICIWLFWFKAAVSLWLTTALGLVSGGIIGNLYDRLGLWWVDEQGYFIEWQSGVRDWILFQIPGIPFLDPWPNFNIADSLLVVGAGMLLYQSFFPGNITDTKEELGSTKEQREIHSASKSGGETD
;
A
#
# COMPACT_ATOMS: atom_id res chain seq x y z
N MET A 1 -59.54 33.65 22.76
CA MET A 1 -59.06 34.39 23.92
C MET A 1 -57.53 34.41 23.68
N ASP A 2 -57.02 35.33 22.91
CA ASP A 2 -56.90 36.80 23.14
C ASP A 2 -55.77 37.13 24.15
N GLY A 3 -54.88 37.99 23.69
CA GLY A 3 -53.88 38.70 24.47
C GLY A 3 -52.48 38.59 23.89
N SER A 4 -52.05 39.22 22.87
CA SER A 4 -51.75 40.62 22.53
C SER A 4 -50.81 41.33 23.56
N THR A 5 -49.83 41.92 22.98
CA THR A 5 -49.11 43.18 23.22
C THR A 5 -47.67 42.95 23.70
N ALA A 6 -46.65 43.69 23.36
CA ALA A 6 -46.41 44.82 22.47
C ALA A 6 -44.88 45.09 22.54
N LYS A 7 -44.33 45.55 21.44
CA LYS A 7 -43.04 46.23 21.31
C LYS A 7 -43.00 47.53 22.13
N PRO A 8 -41.85 48.02 22.57
CA PRO A 8 -41.33 49.24 21.96
C PRO A 8 -39.83 49.28 21.64
N GLU A 9 -39.50 49.85 20.52
CA GLU A 9 -38.37 50.71 20.20
C GLU A 9 -38.74 52.17 20.59
N PRO A 10 -37.86 53.21 20.55
CA PRO A 10 -36.43 53.30 20.30
C PRO A 10 -35.69 54.27 21.29
N ALA A 11 -34.34 54.33 21.20
CA ALA A 11 -33.63 55.59 21.57
C ALA A 11 -32.29 55.70 20.81
N SER A 12 -32.30 56.69 19.94
CA SER A 12 -31.18 57.26 19.26
C SER A 12 -30.26 58.05 20.21
N LYS A 13 -28.94 57.99 19.98
CA LYS A 13 -27.97 59.13 20.14
C LYS A 13 -26.65 58.77 19.48
N GLN A 14 -26.40 59.44 18.37
CA GLN A 14 -25.41 60.53 18.14
C GLN A 14 -23.96 60.08 18.19
N LEU A 15 -23.37 59.95 17.01
CA LEU A 15 -22.45 60.85 16.30
C LEU A 15 -21.29 61.37 17.18
N ASP A 16 -20.10 60.77 16.94
CA ASP A 16 -18.91 61.59 16.91
C ASP A 16 -17.95 61.11 15.81
N SER A 17 -17.45 62.11 15.15
CA SER A 17 -16.75 62.22 13.91
C SER A 17 -15.28 61.73 13.99
N ALA A 18 -14.86 61.06 12.96
CA ALA A 18 -13.60 60.92 12.22
C ALA A 18 -12.28 61.45 12.80
N PRO A 19 -11.12 60.93 12.39
CA PRO A 19 -10.62 61.28 11.05
C PRO A 19 -10.11 60.09 10.20
N SER A 20 -10.37 60.28 8.94
CA SER A 20 -9.82 59.55 7.81
C SER A 20 -8.29 59.57 7.78
N GLY A 21 -7.68 58.40 8.00
CA GLY A 21 -6.29 58.17 7.62
C GLY A 21 -6.28 57.39 6.32
N HIS A 22 -6.23 58.06 5.19
CA HIS A 22 -5.80 57.47 3.92
C HIS A 22 -4.33 57.08 4.08
N SER A 23 -4.05 55.82 4.27
CA SER A 23 -2.75 55.27 3.93
C SER A 23 -2.75 54.99 2.44
N GLU A 24 -2.21 55.92 1.67
CA GLU A 24 -1.77 55.74 0.30
C GLU A 24 -0.85 54.52 0.27
N HIS A 25 -1.36 53.40 -0.28
CA HIS A 25 -0.55 52.26 -0.65
C HIS A 25 0.17 52.66 -1.94
N THR A 26 1.37 53.23 -1.76
CA THR A 26 2.30 53.40 -2.88
C THR A 26 2.72 52.01 -3.34
N ASP A 27 2.14 51.56 -4.43
CA ASP A 27 2.64 50.42 -5.22
C ASP A 27 4.05 50.83 -5.68
N ASP A 28 5.04 50.27 -5.00
CA ASP A 28 6.44 50.32 -5.44
C ASP A 28 6.60 49.39 -6.64
N PRO A 29 6.81 49.88 -7.87
CA PRO A 29 6.93 49.08 -9.08
C PRO A 29 8.23 48.26 -9.13
N ASP A 30 9.14 48.43 -8.18
CA ASP A 30 10.43 47.74 -8.12
C ASP A 30 10.51 46.62 -7.06
N SER A 31 9.38 46.17 -6.51
CA SER A 31 9.37 44.96 -5.69
C SER A 31 9.75 43.77 -6.58
N PRO A 32 10.90 43.09 -6.32
CA PRO A 32 11.22 41.91 -7.10
C PRO A 32 10.14 40.86 -6.84
N ILE A 33 9.32 40.59 -7.87
CA ILE A 33 8.45 39.43 -7.89
C ILE A 33 9.37 38.23 -7.70
N LEU A 34 9.40 37.71 -6.45
CA LEU A 34 10.01 36.43 -6.16
C LEU A 34 9.24 35.37 -6.95
N SER A 35 9.57 35.28 -8.22
CA SER A 35 9.22 34.16 -9.05
C SER A 35 9.83 32.94 -8.37
N GLY A 36 9.02 32.28 -7.56
CA GLY A 36 9.34 31.00 -6.93
C GLY A 36 9.64 30.03 -8.05
N LYS A 37 10.91 29.95 -8.49
CA LYS A 37 11.38 28.83 -9.25
C LYS A 37 11.07 27.58 -8.42
N SER A 38 10.00 26.91 -8.77
CA SER A 38 9.74 25.54 -8.30
C SER A 38 11.01 24.74 -8.61
N GLY A 39 11.80 24.45 -7.62
CA GLY A 39 12.99 23.62 -7.76
C GLY A 39 12.62 22.30 -8.44
N PRO A 40 13.57 21.61 -9.07
CA PRO A 40 13.30 20.32 -9.70
C PRO A 40 12.64 19.41 -8.67
N GLY A 41 11.47 18.87 -9.03
CA GLY A 41 10.71 18.00 -8.13
C GLY A 41 11.56 16.81 -7.64
N PRO A 42 11.18 16.12 -6.57
CA PRO A 42 11.99 15.11 -5.91
C PRO A 42 12.47 14.06 -6.94
N VAL A 43 13.78 13.84 -6.97
CA VAL A 43 14.40 12.80 -7.80
C VAL A 43 14.28 11.48 -7.06
N LEU A 44 13.67 10.47 -7.70
CA LEU A 44 13.56 9.14 -7.13
C LEU A 44 14.94 8.45 -7.14
N PRO A 45 15.45 7.98 -6.00
CA PRO A 45 16.71 7.24 -5.98
C PRO A 45 16.53 5.89 -6.71
N PRO A 46 17.53 5.45 -7.52
CA PRO A 46 17.47 4.15 -8.20
C PRO A 46 17.23 2.97 -7.26
N SER A 47 17.68 3.08 -6.01
CA SER A 47 17.46 2.07 -4.97
C SER A 47 15.98 1.76 -4.72
N ARG A 48 15.06 2.70 -4.98
CA ARG A 48 13.62 2.46 -4.82
C ARG A 48 13.06 1.53 -5.90
N PHE A 49 13.53 1.69 -7.13
CA PHE A 49 13.20 0.76 -8.22
C PHE A 49 13.72 -0.65 -7.90
N ILE A 50 14.99 -0.75 -7.50
CA ILE A 50 15.59 -2.04 -7.13
C ILE A 50 14.80 -2.70 -6.01
N LEU A 51 14.50 -1.97 -4.93
CA LEU A 51 13.74 -2.50 -3.79
C LEU A 51 12.35 -3.00 -4.22
N PHE A 52 11.60 -2.16 -4.93
CA PHE A 52 10.25 -2.51 -5.38
C PHE A 52 10.25 -3.78 -6.23
N PHE A 53 11.05 -3.78 -7.31
CA PHE A 53 11.08 -4.93 -8.22
C PHE A 53 11.69 -6.18 -7.59
N SER A 54 12.67 -6.03 -6.69
CA SER A 54 13.20 -7.18 -5.93
C SER A 54 12.11 -7.82 -5.07
N LEU A 55 11.35 -7.04 -4.31
CA LEU A 55 10.25 -7.57 -3.47
C LEU A 55 9.14 -8.17 -4.32
N ALA A 56 8.74 -7.51 -5.40
CA ALA A 56 7.70 -8.00 -6.29
C ALA A 56 8.11 -9.33 -6.96
N VAL A 57 9.32 -9.40 -7.50
CA VAL A 57 9.82 -10.59 -8.20
C VAL A 57 10.10 -11.73 -7.22
N THR A 58 10.83 -11.48 -6.13
CA THR A 58 11.16 -12.53 -5.16
C THR A 58 9.91 -13.06 -4.46
N GLY A 59 8.97 -12.18 -4.12
CA GLY A 59 7.68 -12.58 -3.52
C GLY A 59 6.85 -13.44 -4.49
N GLY A 60 6.71 -13.01 -5.74
CA GLY A 60 6.01 -13.79 -6.76
C GLY A 60 6.67 -15.14 -7.02
N ILE A 61 8.01 -15.17 -7.14
CA ILE A 61 8.76 -16.42 -7.34
C ILE A 61 8.57 -17.37 -6.13
N ALA A 62 8.68 -16.85 -4.90
CA ALA A 62 8.50 -17.66 -3.70
C ALA A 62 7.11 -18.29 -3.64
N ASP A 63 6.08 -17.53 -3.99
CA ASP A 63 4.71 -18.05 -4.08
C ASP A 63 4.59 -19.15 -5.14
N LEU A 64 5.03 -18.89 -6.37
CA LEU A 64 4.91 -19.84 -7.47
C LEU A 64 5.73 -21.12 -7.24
N LEU A 65 6.93 -21.01 -6.67
CA LEU A 65 7.76 -22.18 -6.35
C LEU A 65 7.12 -23.01 -5.24
N SER A 66 6.63 -22.38 -4.17
CA SER A 66 5.96 -23.08 -3.07
C SER A 66 4.70 -23.81 -3.56
N LYS A 67 3.84 -23.14 -4.32
CA LYS A 67 2.65 -23.74 -4.93
C LYS A 67 3.02 -24.95 -5.81
N SER A 68 4.02 -24.78 -6.68
CA SER A 68 4.44 -25.85 -7.58
C SER A 68 5.05 -27.04 -6.83
N PHE A 69 5.84 -26.78 -5.79
CA PHE A 69 6.41 -27.82 -4.94
C PHE A 69 5.32 -28.58 -4.17
N ILE A 70 4.44 -27.85 -3.49
CA ILE A 70 3.40 -28.44 -2.64
C ILE A 70 2.41 -29.24 -3.50
N PHE A 71 1.94 -28.70 -4.61
CA PHE A 71 0.98 -29.41 -5.48
C PHE A 71 1.60 -30.65 -6.16
N ARG A 72 2.90 -30.66 -6.45
CA ARG A 72 3.60 -31.88 -6.87
C ARG A 72 3.72 -32.91 -5.74
N TRP A 73 3.99 -32.48 -4.53
CA TRP A 73 4.17 -33.35 -3.38
C TRP A 73 2.87 -33.89 -2.83
N ARG A 74 1.86 -33.03 -2.67
CA ARG A 74 0.57 -33.40 -2.06
C ARG A 74 -0.46 -33.85 -3.09
N GLY A 75 -0.32 -33.45 -4.34
CA GLY A 75 -1.33 -33.67 -5.37
C GLY A 75 -2.41 -32.58 -5.36
N LEU A 76 -3.50 -32.85 -6.07
CA LEU A 76 -4.66 -31.97 -6.14
C LEU A 76 -5.55 -32.12 -4.91
N PRO A 77 -6.51 -31.19 -4.71
CA PRO A 77 -7.44 -31.24 -3.59
C PRO A 77 -8.09 -32.61 -3.44
N GLY A 78 -8.12 -33.13 -2.20
CA GLY A 78 -8.71 -34.41 -1.85
C GLY A 78 -7.88 -35.65 -2.22
N GLN A 79 -6.71 -35.52 -2.83
CA GLN A 79 -5.87 -36.69 -3.17
C GLN A 79 -5.07 -37.23 -1.97
N LYS A 80 -4.80 -36.40 -0.98
CA LYS A 80 -4.06 -36.77 0.23
C LYS A 80 -4.64 -36.04 1.45
N ASP A 81 -4.60 -36.72 2.59
CA ASP A 81 -4.99 -36.16 3.87
C ASP A 81 -4.11 -34.98 4.26
N ILE A 82 -4.59 -34.13 5.18
CA ILE A 82 -3.85 -33.00 5.72
C ILE A 82 -2.51 -33.46 6.30
N TRP A 83 -1.43 -32.80 5.93
CA TRP A 83 -0.13 -33.00 6.57
C TRP A 83 0.06 -31.95 7.66
N TRP A 84 -0.01 -32.37 8.91
CA TRP A 84 0.08 -31.46 10.04
C TRP A 84 1.54 -31.07 10.36
N VAL A 85 1.80 -29.76 10.43
CA VAL A 85 3.03 -29.17 10.97
C VAL A 85 2.90 -29.04 12.50
N ILE A 86 1.74 -28.53 12.94
CA ILE A 86 1.30 -28.47 14.33
C ILE A 86 -0.07 -29.13 14.36
N ASP A 87 -0.15 -30.27 15.01
CA ASP A 87 -1.35 -31.12 15.00
C ASP A 87 -2.60 -30.36 15.41
N GLY A 88 -3.60 -30.33 14.54
CA GLY A 88 -4.86 -29.64 14.77
C GLY A 88 -4.84 -28.12 14.64
N TYR A 89 -3.68 -27.48 14.31
CA TYR A 89 -3.59 -26.02 14.22
C TYR A 89 -3.01 -25.50 12.90
N LEU A 90 -1.90 -26.08 12.44
CA LEU A 90 -1.22 -25.65 11.22
C LEU A 90 -0.90 -26.86 10.36
N GLY A 91 -1.38 -26.87 9.15
CA GLY A 91 -1.19 -27.98 8.21
C GLY A 91 -0.93 -27.54 6.79
N ILE A 92 -0.61 -28.53 5.95
CA ILE A 92 -0.51 -28.40 4.52
C ILE A 92 -1.63 -29.22 3.90
N GLU A 93 -2.53 -28.51 3.23
CA GLU A 93 -3.67 -29.06 2.49
C GLU A 93 -3.79 -28.33 1.16
N THR A 94 -3.86 -29.07 0.07
CA THR A 94 -4.06 -28.44 -1.24
C THR A 94 -5.53 -28.08 -1.46
N ALA A 95 -5.77 -26.84 -1.84
CA ALA A 95 -7.08 -26.32 -2.22
C ALA A 95 -6.96 -25.47 -3.49
N VAL A 96 -8.03 -25.40 -4.27
CA VAL A 96 -8.12 -24.52 -5.44
C VAL A 96 -9.25 -23.53 -5.24
N ASN A 97 -8.89 -22.26 -5.09
CA ASN A 97 -9.81 -21.17 -4.85
C ASN A 97 -10.30 -20.58 -6.18
N ILE A 98 -11.50 -20.94 -6.61
CA ILE A 98 -12.12 -20.46 -7.85
C ILE A 98 -12.82 -19.09 -7.70
N GLY A 99 -12.86 -18.54 -6.50
CA GLY A 99 -13.49 -17.26 -6.16
C GLY A 99 -12.51 -16.25 -5.57
N ALA A 100 -13.04 -15.24 -4.92
CA ALA A 100 -12.30 -14.38 -3.98
C ALA A 100 -12.39 -14.97 -2.56
N VAL A 101 -12.08 -14.15 -1.56
CA VAL A 101 -12.20 -14.54 -0.16
C VAL A 101 -13.59 -15.10 0.14
N PHE A 102 -13.65 -16.23 0.82
CA PHE A 102 -14.89 -16.99 1.12
C PHE A 102 -15.68 -17.45 -0.12
N GLY A 103 -15.02 -17.66 -1.28
CA GLY A 103 -15.68 -18.17 -2.49
C GLY A 103 -16.54 -17.16 -3.25
N LEU A 104 -16.52 -15.87 -2.86
CA LEU A 104 -17.25 -14.83 -3.57
C LEU A 104 -16.78 -14.74 -5.03
N GLY A 105 -17.73 -14.70 -5.98
CA GLY A 105 -17.43 -14.59 -7.40
C GLY A 105 -16.80 -15.85 -8.00
N ALA A 106 -17.14 -17.05 -7.50
CA ALA A 106 -16.70 -18.32 -8.06
C ALA A 106 -16.90 -18.36 -9.58
N GLY A 107 -15.92 -18.88 -10.32
CA GLY A 107 -15.93 -18.95 -11.78
C GLY A 107 -15.59 -17.63 -12.50
N LYS A 108 -15.31 -16.54 -11.79
CA LYS A 108 -14.95 -15.23 -12.37
C LYS A 108 -13.43 -14.97 -12.36
N GLY A 109 -12.61 -15.99 -12.45
CA GLY A 109 -11.15 -15.90 -12.39
C GLY A 109 -10.56 -14.87 -13.36
N THR A 110 -11.08 -14.79 -14.59
CA THR A 110 -10.66 -13.80 -15.61
C THR A 110 -10.93 -12.35 -15.17
N ILE A 111 -12.04 -12.10 -14.49
CA ILE A 111 -12.34 -10.77 -13.96
C ILE A 111 -11.34 -10.40 -12.86
N PHE A 112 -11.05 -11.33 -11.95
CA PHE A 112 -10.03 -11.11 -10.93
C PHE A 112 -8.63 -10.91 -11.52
N ALA A 113 -8.28 -11.64 -12.61
CA ALA A 113 -7.04 -11.41 -13.35
C ALA A 113 -6.98 -9.98 -13.92
N ALA A 114 -8.07 -9.50 -14.54
CA ALA A 114 -8.13 -8.14 -15.06
C ALA A 114 -7.95 -7.08 -13.96
N PHE A 115 -8.62 -7.24 -12.81
CA PHE A 115 -8.41 -6.35 -11.66
C PHE A 115 -6.97 -6.37 -11.15
N SER A 116 -6.35 -7.54 -11.09
CA SER A 116 -4.95 -7.70 -10.68
C SER A 116 -4.00 -6.95 -11.62
N ILE A 117 -4.21 -7.03 -12.93
CA ILE A 117 -3.42 -6.30 -13.93
C ILE A 117 -3.60 -4.79 -13.76
N VAL A 118 -4.84 -4.31 -13.64
CA VAL A 118 -5.12 -2.89 -13.42
C VAL A 118 -4.48 -2.38 -12.13
N ALA A 119 -4.56 -3.15 -11.05
CA ALA A 119 -3.93 -2.82 -9.79
C ALA A 119 -2.39 -2.74 -9.92
N ALA A 120 -1.75 -3.72 -10.56
CA ALA A 120 -0.30 -3.73 -10.78
C ALA A 120 0.17 -2.52 -11.58
N ILE A 121 -0.54 -2.17 -12.67
CA ILE A 121 -0.25 -0.99 -13.48
C ILE A 121 -0.46 0.29 -12.65
N GLY A 122 -1.57 0.39 -11.93
CA GLY A 122 -1.88 1.54 -11.07
C GLY A 122 -0.82 1.76 -9.99
N ILE A 123 -0.31 0.70 -9.36
CA ILE A 123 0.79 0.76 -8.39
C ILE A 123 2.05 1.33 -9.04
N CYS A 124 2.44 0.83 -10.22
CA CYS A 124 3.63 1.31 -10.93
C CYS A 124 3.50 2.80 -11.30
N ILE A 125 2.33 3.20 -11.84
CA ILE A 125 2.06 4.59 -12.18
C ILE A 125 2.13 5.46 -10.91
N TRP A 126 1.48 5.06 -9.82
CA TRP A 126 1.48 5.83 -8.60
C TRP A 126 2.88 5.97 -7.99
N LEU A 127 3.62 4.87 -7.90
CA LEU A 127 4.96 4.90 -7.32
C LEU A 127 5.95 5.72 -8.11
N PHE A 128 5.98 5.54 -9.44
CA PHE A 128 7.07 6.05 -10.25
C PHE A 128 6.71 7.30 -11.03
N TRP A 129 5.50 7.39 -11.58
CA TRP A 129 5.05 8.58 -12.29
C TRP A 129 4.70 9.71 -11.32
N PHE A 130 3.89 9.42 -10.32
CA PHE A 130 3.56 10.40 -9.27
C PHE A 130 4.63 10.52 -8.18
N LYS A 131 5.77 9.81 -8.34
CA LYS A 131 6.93 9.87 -7.44
C LYS A 131 6.64 9.49 -5.99
N ALA A 132 5.62 8.71 -5.73
CA ALA A 132 5.27 8.24 -4.39
C ALA A 132 6.36 7.32 -3.76
N ALA A 133 7.24 6.75 -4.59
CA ALA A 133 8.39 5.93 -4.16
C ALA A 133 9.47 6.71 -3.38
N VAL A 134 9.29 8.00 -3.13
CA VAL A 134 10.11 8.76 -2.17
C VAL A 134 10.03 8.10 -0.78
N SER A 135 8.87 7.60 -0.38
CA SER A 135 8.70 6.86 0.87
C SER A 135 9.24 5.43 0.74
N LEU A 136 10.21 5.07 1.61
CA LEU A 136 10.73 3.70 1.71
C LEU A 136 9.63 2.71 2.15
N TRP A 137 8.85 3.11 3.14
CA TRP A 137 7.75 2.33 3.68
C TRP A 137 6.72 1.99 2.60
N LEU A 138 6.27 3.01 1.87
CA LEU A 138 5.30 2.84 0.78
C LEU A 138 5.85 1.96 -0.34
N THR A 139 7.13 2.16 -0.71
CA THR A 139 7.80 1.33 -1.73
C THR A 139 7.87 -0.13 -1.29
N THR A 140 8.18 -0.39 -0.02
CA THR A 140 8.20 -1.75 0.55
C THR A 140 6.81 -2.37 0.57
N ALA A 141 5.82 -1.66 1.11
CA ALA A 141 4.45 -2.15 1.19
C ALA A 141 3.89 -2.52 -0.19
N LEU A 142 4.06 -1.63 -1.17
CA LEU A 142 3.56 -1.87 -2.53
C LEU A 142 4.40 -2.89 -3.30
N GLY A 143 5.67 -3.06 -2.97
CA GLY A 143 6.50 -4.16 -3.50
C GLY A 143 5.98 -5.53 -3.04
N LEU A 144 5.63 -5.67 -1.75
CA LEU A 144 5.01 -6.88 -1.21
C LEU A 144 3.64 -7.15 -1.85
N VAL A 145 2.78 -6.13 -1.92
CA VAL A 145 1.47 -6.23 -2.60
C VAL A 145 1.64 -6.69 -4.05
N SER A 146 2.62 -6.12 -4.77
CA SER A 146 2.87 -6.52 -6.17
C SER A 146 3.37 -7.96 -6.30
N GLY A 147 4.19 -8.44 -5.34
CA GLY A 147 4.59 -9.84 -5.27
C GLY A 147 3.40 -10.79 -5.11
N GLY A 148 2.47 -10.46 -4.22
CA GLY A 148 1.22 -11.20 -4.04
C GLY A 148 0.31 -11.15 -5.28
N ILE A 149 0.21 -9.98 -5.92
CA ILE A 149 -0.54 -9.84 -7.19
C ILE A 149 0.05 -10.76 -8.26
N ILE A 150 1.38 -10.78 -8.44
CA ILE A 150 2.05 -11.61 -9.46
C ILE A 150 1.76 -13.10 -9.23
N GLY A 151 1.91 -13.57 -7.99
CA GLY A 151 1.70 -14.99 -7.64
C GLY A 151 0.27 -15.45 -7.94
N ASN A 152 -0.73 -14.71 -7.46
CA ASN A 152 -2.13 -15.07 -7.68
C ASN A 152 -2.60 -14.81 -9.12
N LEU A 153 -2.06 -13.80 -9.82
CA LEU A 153 -2.37 -13.52 -11.22
C LEU A 153 -1.92 -14.65 -12.12
N TYR A 154 -0.74 -15.23 -11.91
CA TYR A 154 -0.25 -16.39 -12.66
C TYR A 154 -1.28 -17.54 -12.64
N ASP A 155 -1.82 -17.83 -11.45
CA ASP A 155 -2.83 -18.86 -11.29
C ASP A 155 -4.16 -18.47 -11.96
N ARG A 156 -4.60 -17.23 -11.81
CA ARG A 156 -5.84 -16.73 -12.43
C ARG A 156 -5.81 -16.74 -13.95
N LEU A 157 -4.63 -16.62 -14.56
CA LEU A 157 -4.44 -16.77 -16.00
C LEU A 157 -4.40 -18.22 -16.46
N GLY A 158 -4.51 -19.19 -15.54
CA GLY A 158 -4.48 -20.61 -15.84
C GLY A 158 -3.11 -21.15 -16.29
N LEU A 159 -2.03 -20.41 -16.02
CA LEU A 159 -0.68 -20.75 -16.50
C LEU A 159 -0.07 -21.96 -15.77
N TRP A 160 -0.64 -22.39 -14.67
CA TRP A 160 -0.26 -23.61 -13.94
C TRP A 160 -0.98 -24.87 -14.39
N TRP A 161 -2.05 -24.69 -15.17
CA TRP A 161 -2.95 -25.76 -15.57
C TRP A 161 -2.38 -26.58 -16.73
N VAL A 162 -2.45 -27.89 -16.61
CA VAL A 162 -2.07 -28.85 -17.67
C VAL A 162 -3.30 -29.68 -18.02
N ASP A 163 -3.79 -29.53 -19.24
CA ASP A 163 -5.07 -30.10 -19.72
C ASP A 163 -5.09 -31.63 -19.82
N GLU A 164 -3.95 -32.29 -19.66
CA GLU A 164 -3.80 -33.70 -19.96
C GLU A 164 -4.42 -34.67 -18.92
N GLN A 165 -4.98 -34.16 -17.81
CA GLN A 165 -5.33 -35.02 -16.67
C GLN A 165 -6.80 -35.06 -16.30
N GLY A 166 -7.72 -34.47 -17.09
CA GLY A 166 -9.17 -34.63 -16.90
C GLY A 166 -9.70 -33.97 -15.62
N TYR A 167 -9.02 -32.97 -15.11
CA TYR A 167 -9.45 -32.25 -13.94
C TYR A 167 -10.58 -31.26 -14.25
N PHE A 168 -11.30 -30.82 -13.22
CA PHE A 168 -12.40 -29.88 -13.36
C PHE A 168 -11.91 -28.60 -14.04
N ILE A 169 -12.44 -28.28 -15.22
CA ILE A 169 -12.09 -27.08 -15.98
C ILE A 169 -12.29 -25.79 -15.18
N GLU A 170 -13.16 -25.84 -14.18
CA GLU A 170 -13.43 -24.75 -13.25
C GLU A 170 -12.18 -24.35 -12.44
N TRP A 171 -11.23 -25.27 -12.25
CA TRP A 171 -9.99 -25.02 -11.52
C TRP A 171 -8.94 -24.28 -12.36
N GLN A 172 -9.09 -24.22 -13.68
CA GLN A 172 -8.10 -23.65 -14.59
C GLN A 172 -7.69 -22.22 -14.17
N SER A 173 -8.67 -21.39 -13.81
CA SER A 173 -8.42 -20.02 -13.32
C SER A 173 -8.49 -19.90 -11.79
N GLY A 174 -8.38 -21.01 -11.09
CA GLY A 174 -8.35 -21.07 -9.63
C GLY A 174 -6.97 -20.79 -9.07
N VAL A 175 -6.91 -20.12 -7.93
CA VAL A 175 -5.68 -19.91 -7.19
C VAL A 175 -5.35 -21.13 -6.35
N ARG A 176 -4.09 -21.56 -6.40
CA ARG A 176 -3.58 -22.69 -5.62
C ARG A 176 -3.27 -22.24 -4.19
N ASP A 177 -4.08 -22.71 -3.24
CA ASP A 177 -3.90 -22.47 -1.82
C ASP A 177 -3.38 -23.74 -1.15
N TRP A 178 -2.54 -23.59 -0.10
CA TRP A 178 -1.93 -24.76 0.51
C TRP A 178 -1.61 -24.64 2.00
N ILE A 179 -1.76 -23.46 2.58
CA ILE A 179 -1.57 -23.24 4.01
C ILE A 179 -2.92 -23.38 4.69
N LEU A 180 -3.07 -24.37 5.53
CA LEU A 180 -4.22 -24.55 6.41
C LEU A 180 -3.87 -24.04 7.82
N PHE A 181 -4.70 -23.14 8.32
CA PHE A 181 -4.64 -22.69 9.70
C PHE A 181 -6.00 -22.82 10.35
N GLN A 182 -6.02 -23.30 11.60
CA GLN A 182 -7.25 -23.37 12.37
C GLN A 182 -6.99 -23.20 13.87
N ILE A 183 -7.99 -22.72 14.58
CA ILE A 183 -8.04 -22.74 16.04
C ILE A 183 -9.33 -23.43 16.43
N PRO A 184 -9.27 -24.71 16.85
CA PRO A 184 -10.43 -25.49 17.16
C PRO A 184 -11.37 -24.80 18.16
N GLY A 185 -12.65 -24.78 17.82
CA GLY A 185 -13.69 -24.17 18.67
C GLY A 185 -13.83 -22.66 18.60
N ILE A 186 -13.02 -21.96 17.79
CA ILE A 186 -13.20 -20.52 17.55
C ILE A 186 -13.92 -20.31 16.22
N PRO A 187 -15.17 -19.84 16.19
CA PRO A 187 -15.87 -19.53 14.95
C PRO A 187 -15.03 -18.67 13.99
N PHE A 188 -15.10 -18.94 12.70
CA PHE A 188 -14.31 -18.33 11.61
C PHE A 188 -12.82 -18.67 11.57
N LEU A 189 -12.26 -19.30 12.64
CA LEU A 189 -10.89 -19.80 12.67
C LEU A 189 -10.83 -21.33 12.72
N ASP A 190 -11.96 -22.03 12.55
CA ASP A 190 -12.05 -23.49 12.61
C ASP A 190 -12.83 -24.05 11.40
N PRO A 191 -12.17 -24.24 10.26
CA PRO A 191 -10.85 -23.73 9.87
C PRO A 191 -10.90 -22.30 9.28
N TRP A 192 -9.78 -21.59 9.30
CA TRP A 192 -9.56 -20.42 8.44
C TRP A 192 -9.45 -20.89 6.97
N PRO A 193 -9.97 -20.14 5.99
CA PRO A 193 -9.82 -20.49 4.59
C PRO A 193 -8.36 -20.73 4.22
N ASN A 194 -8.09 -21.79 3.45
CA ASN A 194 -6.74 -22.06 2.97
C ASN A 194 -6.21 -20.85 2.20
N PHE A 195 -4.92 -20.58 2.32
CA PHE A 195 -4.25 -19.45 1.71
C PHE A 195 -2.84 -19.83 1.24
N ASN A 196 -2.11 -18.89 0.67
CA ASN A 196 -0.78 -19.09 0.10
C ASN A 196 0.18 -17.95 0.48
N ILE A 197 1.42 -17.97 -0.02
CA ILE A 197 2.41 -16.91 0.22
C ILE A 197 1.96 -15.58 -0.39
N ALA A 198 1.37 -15.58 -1.58
CA ALA A 198 0.88 -14.34 -2.20
C ALA A 198 -0.17 -13.64 -1.35
N ASP A 199 -1.10 -14.38 -0.74
CA ASP A 199 -2.10 -13.82 0.18
C ASP A 199 -1.44 -13.22 1.43
N SER A 200 -0.44 -13.89 1.97
CA SER A 200 0.35 -13.38 3.10
C SER A 200 1.05 -12.06 2.76
N LEU A 201 1.63 -11.96 1.55
CA LEU A 201 2.27 -10.72 1.07
C LEU A 201 1.25 -9.59 0.89
N LEU A 202 0.07 -9.90 0.36
CA LEU A 202 -1.03 -8.94 0.23
C LEU A 202 -1.49 -8.42 1.60
N VAL A 203 -1.68 -9.30 2.57
CA VAL A 203 -2.11 -8.94 3.94
C VAL A 203 -1.06 -8.10 4.66
N VAL A 204 0.22 -8.50 4.59
CA VAL A 204 1.31 -7.73 5.20
C VAL A 204 1.44 -6.36 4.55
N GLY A 205 1.46 -6.29 3.22
CA GLY A 205 1.56 -5.03 2.50
C GLY A 205 0.36 -4.11 2.76
N ALA A 206 -0.86 -4.65 2.77
CA ALA A 206 -2.06 -3.89 3.12
C ALA A 206 -2.03 -3.41 4.59
N GLY A 207 -1.57 -4.25 5.52
CA GLY A 207 -1.36 -3.88 6.91
C GLY A 207 -0.37 -2.73 7.08
N MET A 208 0.72 -2.73 6.30
CA MET A 208 1.68 -1.63 6.27
C MET A 208 1.05 -0.32 5.77
N LEU A 209 0.22 -0.38 4.72
CA LEU A 209 -0.49 0.78 4.20
C LEU A 209 -1.51 1.30 5.22
N LEU A 210 -2.23 0.41 5.86
CA LEU A 210 -3.19 0.75 6.90
C LEU A 210 -2.50 1.41 8.11
N TYR A 211 -1.39 0.83 8.57
CA TYR A 211 -0.57 1.44 9.64
C TYR A 211 -0.15 2.87 9.28
N GLN A 212 0.35 3.08 8.07
CA GLN A 212 0.73 4.42 7.60
C GLN A 212 -0.44 5.40 7.57
N SER A 213 -1.64 4.93 7.27
CA SER A 213 -2.85 5.76 7.26
C SER A 213 -3.22 6.29 8.65
N PHE A 214 -2.99 5.48 9.68
CA PHE A 214 -3.26 5.89 11.08
C PHE A 214 -2.12 6.67 11.73
N PHE A 215 -0.87 6.45 11.27
CA PHE A 215 0.34 7.03 11.87
C PHE A 215 1.22 7.72 10.80
N PRO A 216 0.73 8.76 10.12
CA PRO A 216 1.46 9.39 9.03
C PRO A 216 2.76 10.09 9.46
N GLY A 217 2.85 10.59 10.69
CA GLY A 217 4.00 11.34 11.24
C GLY A 217 5.24 10.48 11.46
N ASN A 218 5.08 9.25 11.92
CA ASN A 218 6.21 8.39 12.33
C ASN A 218 7.14 7.95 11.18
N ILE A 219 6.76 8.20 9.92
CA ILE A 219 7.49 7.72 8.73
C ILE A 219 8.17 8.86 7.98
N THR A 220 7.74 10.10 8.20
CA THR A 220 8.30 11.32 7.61
C THR A 220 9.43 11.92 8.44
N ASP A 221 9.39 11.80 9.76
CA ASP A 221 10.35 12.42 10.68
C ASP A 221 11.78 11.89 10.53
N THR A 222 11.94 10.63 10.12
CA THR A 222 13.27 10.04 9.86
C THR A 222 14.03 10.72 8.72
N LYS A 223 13.36 11.47 7.84
CA LYS A 223 14.00 12.18 6.72
C LYS A 223 14.55 13.55 7.13
N GLU A 224 13.85 14.26 8.00
CA GLU A 224 14.29 15.58 8.48
C GLU A 224 15.48 15.43 9.42
N GLU A 225 15.49 14.42 10.29
CA GLU A 225 16.64 14.13 11.15
C GLU A 225 17.90 13.71 10.38
N LEU A 226 17.76 12.86 9.34
CA LEU A 226 18.91 12.49 8.50
C LEU A 226 19.41 13.65 7.63
N GLY A 227 18.52 14.53 7.18
CA GLY A 227 18.85 15.74 6.41
C GLY A 227 19.61 16.74 7.26
N SER A 228 19.10 17.06 8.43
CA SER A 228 19.72 18.00 9.38
C SER A 228 21.08 17.50 9.90
N THR A 229 21.22 16.21 10.13
CA THR A 229 22.48 15.61 10.59
C THR A 229 23.56 15.63 9.50
N LYS A 230 23.19 15.48 8.22
CA LYS A 230 24.14 15.60 7.11
C LYS A 230 24.60 17.05 6.91
N GLU A 231 23.67 17.98 6.94
CA GLU A 231 23.95 19.40 6.78
C GLU A 231 24.83 19.95 7.92
N GLN A 232 24.57 19.52 9.16
CA GLN A 232 25.43 19.85 10.30
C GLN A 232 26.83 19.25 10.19
N ARG A 233 26.97 18.05 9.63
CA ARG A 233 28.29 17.43 9.39
C ARG A 233 29.08 18.15 8.30
N GLU A 234 28.41 18.59 7.24
CA GLU A 234 29.04 19.34 6.14
C GLU A 234 29.48 20.73 6.60
N ILE A 235 28.66 21.44 7.38
CA ILE A 235 29.01 22.73 7.97
C ILE A 235 30.20 22.58 8.93
N HIS A 236 30.20 21.53 9.75
CA HIS A 236 31.30 21.29 10.70
C HIS A 236 32.62 20.87 9.99
N SER A 237 32.54 20.14 8.89
CA SER A 237 33.72 19.79 8.09
C SER A 237 34.28 20.99 7.32
N ALA A 238 33.41 21.85 6.79
CA ALA A 238 33.84 23.10 6.13
C ALA A 238 34.48 24.09 7.09
N SER A 239 33.95 24.21 8.31
CA SER A 239 34.50 25.07 9.37
C SER A 239 35.90 24.60 9.82
N LYS A 240 36.19 23.29 9.78
CA LYS A 240 37.49 22.74 10.17
C LYS A 240 38.55 22.88 9.09
N SER A 241 38.17 22.92 7.83
CA SER A 241 39.11 23.09 6.69
C SER A 241 39.47 24.57 6.44
N GLY A 242 38.72 25.52 6.96
CA GLY A 242 38.97 26.96 6.81
C GLY A 242 39.84 27.57 7.92
N GLY A 243 40.26 26.79 8.93
CA GLY A 243 41.01 27.25 10.07
C GLY A 243 42.52 26.96 10.06
N GLU A 244 43.05 26.41 8.97
CA GLU A 244 44.48 25.94 8.89
C GLU A 244 45.25 26.67 7.78
N THR A 245 45.10 27.99 7.70
CA THR A 245 45.98 28.86 6.89
C THR A 245 46.22 30.15 7.67
N ASP A 246 47.17 30.13 8.62
CA ASP A 246 47.98 31.26 9.05
C ASP A 246 49.34 30.77 9.55
#